data_1e813da3621f5ebef9069153e1ecc25d
#
_entry.id   1e813da3621f5ebef9069153e1ecc25d
#
_cell.length_a   1.000
_cell.length_b   1.000
_cell.length_c   1.000
_cell.angle_alpha   90.00
_cell.angle_beta   90.00
_cell.angle_gamma   90.00
#
_symmetry.space_group_name_H-M   'P 1'
#
loop_
_entity.id
_entity.type
_entity.pdbx_description
1 polymer ?
#
loop_
_entity_poly.entity_id
_entity_poly.type
_entity_poly.pdbx_seq_one_letter_code
_entity_poly.pdbx_strand_id
1 'polypeptide(L)'
;MRCGIYVRVSTDDQRDNGYSIDSQLRMIKEYCEKNEYDIVDVYNDAGHSGKDLMRPEMQRLLKDIKSKKIDKLVAIKVDRLTRNNYDGFWLLNYCEEHDVKIELILEPYDVSTANGEMIFGMNLVFGQRERKEIGARTKRAMEEMALERIHPSKAPYGYIRNKETGHLEVEPIEAEVVKEIFELCKQGNSTRSIATIMKDNNAYLKQGKWKSDRVYKILSNSIYIGVFEYGIRNKSYGIPDTVQRL
;
A
#
# COMPACT_ATOMS: atom_id res chain seq x y z
N MET A 1 -3.75 -10.74 35.01
CA MET A 1 -4.70 -10.42 33.93
C MET A 1 -4.19 -11.01 32.66
N ARG A 2 -4.99 -11.84 31.96
CA ARG A 2 -4.58 -12.48 30.68
C ARG A 2 -4.60 -11.47 29.54
N CYS A 3 -3.50 -11.28 28.85
CA CYS A 3 -3.39 -10.26 27.84
C CYS A 3 -3.03 -10.86 26.45
N GLY A 4 -3.68 -10.37 25.41
CA GLY A 4 -3.34 -10.61 24.03
C GLY A 4 -2.59 -9.41 23.47
N ILE A 5 -1.44 -9.62 22.84
CA ILE A 5 -0.65 -8.57 22.21
C ILE A 5 -1.01 -8.51 20.71
N TYR A 6 -1.33 -7.31 20.21
CA TYR A 6 -1.52 -7.12 18.78
C TYR A 6 -0.46 -6.19 18.17
N VAL A 7 0.19 -6.67 17.12
CA VAL A 7 1.20 -5.91 16.38
C VAL A 7 0.93 -5.97 14.87
N ARG A 8 1.21 -4.85 14.18
CA ARG A 8 1.05 -4.73 12.74
C ARG A 8 2.02 -3.70 12.14
N VAL A 9 2.58 -4.04 10.99
CA VAL A 9 3.21 -3.07 10.08
C VAL A 9 2.72 -3.32 8.67
N SER A 10 2.41 -2.26 7.92
CA SER A 10 2.19 -2.34 6.47
C SER A 10 3.49 -1.97 5.73
N THR A 11 3.54 -2.26 4.43
CA THR A 11 4.64 -1.84 3.56
C THR A 11 4.83 -0.32 3.53
N ASP A 12 3.75 0.44 3.76
CA ASP A 12 3.78 1.90 3.83
C ASP A 12 4.32 2.39 5.18
N ASP A 13 3.95 1.73 6.29
CA ASP A 13 4.45 2.06 7.64
C ASP A 13 5.98 1.88 7.77
N GLN A 14 6.58 1.01 6.96
CA GLN A 14 8.04 0.80 6.96
C GLN A 14 8.80 1.99 6.37
N ARG A 15 8.15 2.85 5.57
CA ARG A 15 8.76 4.04 4.97
C ARG A 15 8.70 5.28 5.86
N ASP A 16 7.71 5.36 6.75
CA ASP A 16 7.37 6.56 7.52
C ASP A 16 7.79 6.48 8.99
N ASN A 17 9.03 6.04 9.32
CA ASN A 17 9.55 5.96 10.69
C ASN A 17 8.62 5.23 11.69
N GLY A 18 7.80 4.30 11.21
CA GLY A 18 6.95 3.47 12.03
C GLY A 18 7.76 2.46 12.85
N TYR A 19 7.31 2.15 14.05
CA TYR A 19 7.90 1.10 14.88
C TYR A 19 7.90 -0.24 14.15
N SER A 20 9.06 -0.91 14.02
CA SER A 20 9.14 -2.28 13.49
C SER A 20 8.34 -3.25 14.38
N ILE A 21 7.98 -4.42 13.86
CA ILE A 21 7.33 -5.47 14.66
C ILE A 21 8.10 -5.78 15.94
N ASP A 22 9.44 -5.95 15.82
CA ASP A 22 10.29 -6.26 16.97
C ASP A 22 10.30 -5.14 18.01
N SER A 23 10.31 -3.87 17.54
CA SER A 23 10.23 -2.71 18.42
C SER A 23 8.88 -2.65 19.15
N GLN A 24 7.77 -2.90 18.43
CA GLN A 24 6.44 -2.96 19.02
C GLN A 24 6.36 -4.05 20.08
N LEU A 25 6.81 -5.28 19.74
CA LEU A 25 6.79 -6.42 20.66
C LEU A 25 7.62 -6.16 21.92
N ARG A 26 8.81 -5.58 21.77
CA ARG A 26 9.66 -5.25 22.92
C ARG A 26 8.94 -4.27 23.86
N MET A 27 8.44 -3.16 23.33
CA MET A 27 7.76 -2.13 24.11
C MET A 27 6.52 -2.70 24.82
N ILE A 28 5.71 -3.51 24.13
CA ILE A 28 4.50 -4.08 24.73
C ILE A 28 4.85 -5.13 25.79
N LYS A 29 5.86 -5.96 25.56
CA LYS A 29 6.30 -6.96 26.55
C LYS A 29 6.83 -6.30 27.82
N GLU A 30 7.69 -5.28 27.70
CA GLU A 30 8.18 -4.49 28.83
C GLU A 30 7.02 -3.85 29.61
N TYR A 31 6.01 -3.34 28.88
CA TYR A 31 4.81 -2.79 29.50
C TYR A 31 3.98 -3.85 30.23
N CYS A 32 3.76 -5.01 29.62
CA CYS A 32 3.03 -6.13 30.24
C CYS A 32 3.75 -6.65 31.49
N GLU A 33 5.06 -6.78 31.45
CA GLU A 33 5.89 -7.20 32.58
C GLU A 33 5.78 -6.20 33.74
N LYS A 34 5.92 -4.91 33.46
CA LYS A 34 5.78 -3.86 34.49
C LYS A 34 4.40 -3.82 35.14
N ASN A 35 3.34 -4.20 34.43
CA ASN A 35 1.96 -4.21 34.94
C ASN A 35 1.49 -5.61 35.39
N GLU A 36 2.39 -6.60 35.45
CA GLU A 36 2.11 -7.98 35.88
C GLU A 36 0.99 -8.63 35.03
N TYR A 37 1.00 -8.38 33.70
CA TYR A 37 0.06 -9.01 32.78
C TYR A 37 0.61 -10.34 32.29
N ASP A 38 -0.24 -11.37 32.28
CA ASP A 38 0.07 -12.67 31.72
C ASP A 38 -0.18 -12.69 30.22
N ILE A 39 0.90 -12.73 29.43
CA ILE A 39 0.83 -12.72 27.97
C ILE A 39 0.40 -14.10 27.49
N VAL A 40 -0.86 -14.21 27.05
CA VAL A 40 -1.44 -15.47 26.57
C VAL A 40 -1.05 -15.74 25.13
N ASP A 41 -1.06 -14.70 24.27
CA ASP A 41 -0.78 -14.87 22.86
C ASP A 41 -0.31 -13.56 22.18
N VAL A 42 0.33 -13.71 21.02
CA VAL A 42 0.76 -12.60 20.15
C VAL A 42 0.12 -12.74 18.78
N TYR A 43 -0.60 -11.71 18.37
CA TYR A 43 -1.29 -11.62 17.08
C TYR A 43 -0.49 -10.68 16.18
N ASN A 44 0.14 -11.22 15.13
CA ASN A 44 1.08 -10.50 14.28
C ASN A 44 0.63 -10.49 12.82
N ASP A 45 0.00 -9.41 12.37
CA ASP A 45 -0.41 -9.17 10.98
C ASP A 45 0.66 -8.38 10.18
N ALA A 46 1.91 -8.87 10.16
CA ALA A 46 2.98 -8.29 9.37
C ALA A 46 2.64 -8.25 7.87
N GLY A 47 2.88 -7.09 7.23
CA GLY A 47 2.63 -6.90 5.80
C GLY A 47 1.16 -6.67 5.42
N HIS A 48 0.23 -6.73 6.38
CA HIS A 48 -1.19 -6.50 6.13
C HIS A 48 -1.58 -5.03 6.34
N SER A 49 -2.48 -4.52 5.48
CA SER A 49 -3.04 -3.18 5.61
C SER A 49 -4.06 -3.11 6.76
N GLY A 50 -4.11 -1.96 7.46
CA GLY A 50 -5.14 -1.68 8.47
C GLY A 50 -6.50 -1.24 7.90
N LYS A 51 -6.80 -1.54 6.63
CA LYS A 51 -8.02 -1.12 5.94
C LYS A 51 -9.30 -1.72 6.50
N ASP A 52 -9.22 -2.99 6.91
CA ASP A 52 -10.33 -3.79 7.43
C ASP A 52 -9.86 -4.74 8.53
N LEU A 53 -10.79 -5.46 9.14
CA LEU A 53 -10.52 -6.43 10.18
C LEU A 53 -10.35 -7.88 9.64
N MET A 54 -10.38 -8.10 8.31
CA MET A 54 -10.34 -9.44 7.70
C MET A 54 -8.94 -10.07 7.66
N ARG A 55 -8.00 -9.53 8.40
CA ARG A 55 -6.64 -10.04 8.52
C ARG A 55 -6.60 -11.33 9.34
N PRO A 56 -5.72 -12.30 9.00
CA PRO A 56 -5.72 -13.61 9.65
C PRO A 56 -5.58 -13.56 11.18
N GLU A 57 -4.61 -12.78 11.67
CA GLU A 57 -4.36 -12.72 13.12
C GLU A 57 -5.40 -11.87 13.85
N MET A 58 -5.96 -10.85 13.21
CA MET A 58 -7.11 -10.13 13.76
C MET A 58 -8.31 -11.07 13.90
N GLN A 59 -8.60 -11.91 12.91
CA GLN A 59 -9.69 -12.88 13.00
C GLN A 59 -9.44 -13.94 14.08
N ARG A 60 -8.18 -14.33 14.32
CA ARG A 60 -7.80 -15.22 15.41
C ARG A 60 -8.01 -14.53 16.76
N LEU A 61 -7.59 -13.29 16.89
CA LEU A 61 -7.82 -12.45 18.08
C LEU A 61 -9.32 -12.35 18.42
N LEU A 62 -10.17 -12.04 17.44
CA LEU A 62 -11.61 -11.94 17.65
C LEU A 62 -12.23 -13.25 18.15
N LYS A 63 -11.76 -14.41 17.67
CA LYS A 63 -12.18 -15.73 18.19
C LYS A 63 -11.72 -15.93 19.63
N ASP A 64 -10.50 -15.55 19.97
CA ASP A 64 -9.94 -15.68 21.30
C ASP A 64 -10.62 -14.72 22.31
N ILE A 65 -11.03 -13.53 21.88
CA ILE A 65 -11.90 -12.62 22.65
C ILE A 65 -13.24 -13.32 22.95
N LYS A 66 -13.92 -13.82 21.92
CA LYS A 66 -15.22 -14.49 22.05
C LYS A 66 -15.15 -15.72 22.96
N SER A 67 -14.05 -16.45 22.94
CA SER A 67 -13.84 -17.63 23.80
C SER A 67 -13.38 -17.28 25.22
N LYS A 68 -13.33 -16.00 25.57
CA LYS A 68 -12.85 -15.48 26.86
C LYS A 68 -11.45 -15.95 27.22
N LYS A 69 -10.57 -16.11 26.22
CA LYS A 69 -9.19 -16.53 26.41
C LYS A 69 -8.32 -15.39 26.94
N ILE A 70 -8.65 -14.15 26.60
CA ILE A 70 -7.95 -12.92 27.01
C ILE A 70 -8.92 -11.98 27.72
N ASP A 71 -8.40 -11.22 28.66
CA ASP A 71 -9.13 -10.19 29.43
C ASP A 71 -8.74 -8.78 28.95
N LYS A 72 -7.61 -8.67 28.23
CA LYS A 72 -7.06 -7.39 27.79
C LYS A 72 -6.40 -7.53 26.42
N LEU A 73 -6.66 -6.57 25.53
CA LEU A 73 -6.01 -6.39 24.24
C LEU A 73 -5.01 -5.23 24.34
N VAL A 74 -3.72 -5.50 24.14
CA VAL A 74 -2.66 -4.50 24.23
C VAL A 74 -2.05 -4.24 22.84
N ALA A 75 -1.99 -2.96 22.46
CA ALA A 75 -1.34 -2.49 21.24
C ALA A 75 -0.58 -1.18 21.49
N ILE A 76 0.31 -0.76 20.62
CA ILE A 76 1.02 0.51 20.83
C ILE A 76 0.16 1.73 20.53
N LYS A 77 -0.67 1.69 19.50
CA LYS A 77 -1.58 2.77 19.07
C LYS A 77 -2.81 2.19 18.40
N VAL A 78 -3.88 2.99 18.33
CA VAL A 78 -5.13 2.61 17.66
C VAL A 78 -4.94 2.30 16.17
N ASP A 79 -4.04 2.99 15.48
CA ASP A 79 -3.77 2.79 14.05
C ASP A 79 -3.17 1.41 13.72
N ARG A 80 -2.63 0.71 14.73
CA ARG A 80 -2.21 -0.70 14.60
C ARG A 80 -3.41 -1.63 14.57
N LEU A 81 -4.42 -1.35 15.37
CA LEU A 81 -5.67 -2.15 15.40
C LEU A 81 -6.48 -1.93 14.12
N THR A 82 -6.74 -0.69 13.78
CA THR A 82 -7.47 -0.35 12.56
C THR A 82 -7.17 1.08 12.14
N ARG A 83 -7.42 1.36 10.86
CA ARG A 83 -7.38 2.69 10.29
C ARG A 83 -8.74 3.12 9.73
N ASN A 84 -9.77 2.34 9.91
CA ASN A 84 -11.14 2.61 9.50
C ASN A 84 -11.96 2.91 10.76
N ASN A 85 -12.65 4.04 10.77
CA ASN A 85 -13.43 4.49 11.92
C ASN A 85 -14.55 3.49 12.28
N TYR A 86 -15.26 2.98 11.27
CA TYR A 86 -16.33 2.00 11.47
C TYR A 86 -15.79 0.74 12.16
N ASP A 87 -14.70 0.18 11.64
CA ASP A 87 -14.06 -1.00 12.22
C ASP A 87 -13.49 -0.74 13.61
N GLY A 88 -13.03 0.50 13.87
CA GLY A 88 -12.53 0.90 15.18
C GLY A 88 -13.60 0.90 16.26
N PHE A 89 -14.72 1.55 15.99
CA PHE A 89 -15.87 1.55 16.90
C PHE A 89 -16.50 0.17 17.04
N TRP A 90 -16.57 -0.59 15.94
CA TRP A 90 -17.03 -1.98 15.98
C TRP A 90 -16.13 -2.83 16.89
N LEU A 91 -14.80 -2.73 16.76
CA LEU A 91 -13.86 -3.47 17.59
C LEU A 91 -13.95 -3.07 19.07
N LEU A 92 -14.13 -1.78 19.35
CA LEU A 92 -14.33 -1.28 20.70
C LEU A 92 -15.59 -1.92 21.33
N ASN A 93 -16.74 -1.81 20.68
CA ASN A 93 -17.99 -2.41 21.15
C ASN A 93 -17.87 -3.93 21.30
N TYR A 94 -17.22 -4.60 20.34
CA TYR A 94 -17.00 -6.04 20.39
C TYR A 94 -16.17 -6.47 21.60
N CYS A 95 -15.10 -5.73 21.92
CA CYS A 95 -14.29 -5.98 23.13
C CYS A 95 -15.11 -5.73 24.40
N GLU A 96 -15.90 -4.68 24.43
CA GLU A 96 -16.76 -4.32 25.56
C GLU A 96 -17.84 -5.39 25.84
N GLU A 97 -18.54 -5.87 24.79
CA GLU A 97 -19.52 -6.98 24.88
C GLU A 97 -18.93 -8.29 25.45
N HIS A 98 -17.61 -8.47 25.31
CA HIS A 98 -16.91 -9.68 25.77
C HIS A 98 -16.07 -9.45 27.05
N ASP A 99 -16.22 -8.29 27.72
CA ASP A 99 -15.47 -7.90 28.92
C ASP A 99 -13.94 -7.79 28.70
N VAL A 100 -13.48 -7.46 27.47
CA VAL A 100 -12.07 -7.28 27.12
C VAL A 100 -11.73 -5.78 27.06
N LYS A 101 -10.73 -5.35 27.83
CA LYS A 101 -10.25 -3.96 27.82
C LYS A 101 -9.19 -3.75 26.75
N ILE A 102 -9.33 -2.67 25.96
CA ILE A 102 -8.31 -2.23 25.02
C ILE A 102 -7.34 -1.29 25.73
N GLU A 103 -6.04 -1.52 25.60
CA GLU A 103 -4.99 -0.70 26.17
C GLU A 103 -3.94 -0.31 25.12
N LEU A 104 -3.70 0.99 25.00
CA LEU A 104 -2.84 1.59 23.98
C LEU A 104 -1.64 2.26 24.69
N ILE A 105 -0.45 1.66 24.59
CA ILE A 105 0.69 2.05 25.45
C ILE A 105 1.28 3.43 25.11
N LEU A 106 1.15 3.91 23.88
CA LEU A 106 1.59 5.24 23.45
C LEU A 106 0.46 6.27 23.37
N GLU A 107 -0.75 5.88 23.72
CA GLU A 107 -1.95 6.72 23.73
C GLU A 107 -2.61 6.58 25.12
N PRO A 108 -2.11 7.32 26.13
CA PRO A 108 -2.45 7.10 27.52
C PRO A 108 -3.84 7.66 27.89
N TYR A 109 -4.88 7.10 27.33
CA TYR A 109 -6.27 7.35 27.71
C TYR A 109 -7.01 6.03 27.90
N ASP A 110 -7.85 5.98 28.90
CA ASP A 110 -8.68 4.80 29.18
C ASP A 110 -9.87 4.78 28.22
N VAL A 111 -9.82 3.88 27.23
CA VAL A 111 -10.86 3.74 26.19
C VAL A 111 -12.20 3.33 26.77
N SER A 112 -12.26 2.79 27.99
CA SER A 112 -13.50 2.40 28.68
C SER A 112 -14.28 3.56 29.29
N THR A 113 -13.71 4.77 29.27
CA THR A 113 -14.38 5.99 29.74
C THR A 113 -14.98 6.79 28.57
N ALA A 114 -16.07 7.52 28.81
CA ALA A 114 -16.69 8.39 27.77
C ALA A 114 -15.68 9.37 27.13
N ASN A 115 -14.78 9.94 27.93
CA ASN A 115 -13.71 10.79 27.43
C ASN A 115 -12.68 10.01 26.58
N GLY A 116 -12.31 8.82 26.99
CA GLY A 116 -11.39 7.94 26.27
C GLY A 116 -11.98 7.46 24.96
N GLU A 117 -13.24 7.09 24.93
CA GLU A 117 -13.99 6.73 23.72
C GLU A 117 -14.02 7.90 22.72
N MET A 118 -14.29 9.12 23.20
CA MET A 118 -14.25 10.32 22.37
C MET A 118 -12.85 10.55 21.78
N ILE A 119 -11.79 10.47 22.57
CA ILE A 119 -10.40 10.64 22.10
C ILE A 119 -10.03 9.53 21.08
N PHE A 120 -10.43 8.30 21.35
CA PHE A 120 -10.26 7.17 20.44
C PHE A 120 -10.91 7.45 19.08
N GLY A 121 -12.17 7.91 19.08
CA GLY A 121 -12.90 8.29 17.88
C GLY A 121 -12.22 9.45 17.13
N MET A 122 -11.75 10.48 17.85
CA MET A 122 -11.01 11.60 17.24
C MET A 122 -9.73 11.13 16.57
N ASN A 123 -8.94 10.25 17.20
CA ASN A 123 -7.71 9.70 16.62
C ASN A 123 -8.00 8.88 15.33
N LEU A 124 -9.08 8.13 15.31
CA LEU A 124 -9.52 7.43 14.10
C LEU A 124 -9.84 8.43 12.96
N VAL A 125 -10.59 9.50 13.25
CA VAL A 125 -10.94 10.55 12.26
C VAL A 125 -9.69 11.26 11.75
N PHE A 126 -8.76 11.63 12.62
CA PHE A 126 -7.50 12.26 12.23
C PHE A 126 -6.65 11.37 11.34
N GLY A 127 -6.49 10.09 11.69
CA GLY A 127 -5.75 9.13 10.86
C GLY A 127 -6.38 8.91 9.48
N GLN A 128 -7.72 8.97 9.37
CA GLN A 128 -8.40 8.90 8.08
C GLN A 128 -8.19 10.18 7.24
N ARG A 129 -8.25 11.35 7.88
CA ARG A 129 -8.01 12.64 7.23
C ARG A 129 -6.59 12.74 6.69
N GLU A 130 -5.60 12.40 7.49
CA GLU A 130 -4.19 12.41 7.10
C GLU A 130 -3.94 11.60 5.82
N ARG A 131 -4.50 10.39 5.72
CA ARG A 131 -4.40 9.57 4.50
C ARG A 131 -5.04 10.24 3.28
N LYS A 132 -6.21 10.87 3.44
CA LYS A 132 -6.85 11.60 2.34
C LYS A 132 -5.98 12.77 1.87
N GLU A 133 -5.35 13.47 2.81
CA GLU A 133 -4.44 14.59 2.52
C GLU A 133 -3.16 14.11 1.83
N ILE A 134 -2.55 13.01 2.28
CA ILE A 134 -1.38 12.39 1.62
C ILE A 134 -1.75 11.97 0.19
N GLY A 135 -2.88 11.28 0.00
CA GLY A 135 -3.36 10.89 -1.32
C GLY A 135 -3.60 12.08 -2.25
N ALA A 136 -4.23 13.13 -1.74
CA ALA A 136 -4.47 14.37 -2.49
C ALA A 136 -3.15 15.09 -2.86
N ARG A 137 -2.18 15.15 -1.93
CA ARG A 137 -0.86 15.73 -2.17
C ARG A 137 -0.09 14.94 -3.23
N THR A 138 -0.07 13.61 -3.12
CA THR A 138 0.57 12.74 -4.11
C THR A 138 -0.06 12.92 -5.49
N LYS A 139 -1.40 12.98 -5.56
CA LYS A 139 -2.11 13.21 -6.82
C LYS A 139 -1.73 14.55 -7.45
N ARG A 140 -1.71 15.65 -6.67
CA ARG A 140 -1.31 16.97 -7.16
C ARG A 140 0.13 16.97 -7.69
N ALA A 141 1.07 16.38 -6.92
CA ALA A 141 2.47 16.28 -7.36
C ALA A 141 2.61 15.50 -8.68
N MET A 142 1.84 14.42 -8.86
CA MET A 142 1.82 13.68 -10.12
C MET A 142 1.20 14.49 -11.27
N GLU A 143 0.16 15.29 -11.01
CA GLU A 143 -0.46 16.18 -11.98
C GLU A 143 0.52 17.29 -12.41
N GLU A 144 1.23 17.91 -11.47
CA GLU A 144 2.29 18.89 -11.74
C GLU A 144 3.40 18.30 -12.59
N MET A 145 3.92 17.11 -12.23
CA MET A 145 4.90 16.39 -13.05
C MET A 145 4.39 16.15 -14.48
N ALA A 146 3.13 15.79 -14.64
CA ALA A 146 2.54 15.56 -15.96
C ALA A 146 2.46 16.86 -16.78
N LEU A 147 2.12 18.00 -16.16
CA LEU A 147 2.12 19.32 -16.81
C LEU A 147 3.54 19.74 -17.26
N GLU A 148 4.55 19.42 -16.47
CA GLU A 148 5.96 19.63 -16.78
C GLU A 148 6.53 18.60 -17.77
N ARG A 149 5.70 17.69 -18.30
CA ARG A 149 6.10 16.57 -19.18
C ARG A 149 7.09 15.60 -18.53
N ILE A 150 7.11 15.55 -17.21
CA ILE A 150 7.89 14.59 -16.44
C ILE A 150 7.04 13.34 -16.23
N HIS A 151 7.53 12.19 -16.70
CA HIS A 151 6.80 10.93 -16.53
C HIS A 151 6.79 10.50 -15.05
N PRO A 152 5.63 10.40 -14.36
CA PRO A 152 5.58 10.23 -12.90
C PRO A 152 5.96 8.82 -12.42
N SER A 153 6.02 7.86 -13.32
CA SER A 153 6.33 6.47 -13.00
C SER A 153 7.66 6.02 -13.59
N LYS A 154 7.98 4.72 -13.49
CA LYS A 154 9.17 4.12 -14.10
C LYS A 154 9.16 4.34 -15.61
N ALA A 155 10.31 4.70 -16.18
CA ALA A 155 10.46 4.89 -17.62
C ALA A 155 9.98 3.64 -18.39
N PRO A 156 9.18 3.82 -19.46
CA PRO A 156 8.80 2.73 -20.35
C PRO A 156 10.03 2.10 -21.02
N TYR A 157 9.91 0.87 -21.47
CA TYR A 157 10.96 0.21 -22.23
C TYR A 157 11.27 0.99 -23.51
N GLY A 158 12.55 1.15 -23.86
CA GLY A 158 12.99 2.06 -24.95
C GLY A 158 13.28 3.47 -24.52
N TYR A 159 13.02 3.81 -23.25
CA TYR A 159 13.32 5.12 -22.68
C TYR A 159 14.09 4.99 -21.37
N ILE A 160 14.88 6.02 -21.07
CA ILE A 160 15.54 6.23 -19.80
C ILE A 160 15.12 7.61 -19.25
N ARG A 161 15.06 7.73 -17.92
CA ARG A 161 14.82 9.02 -17.29
C ARG A 161 16.13 9.76 -17.10
N ASN A 162 16.24 10.96 -17.64
CA ASN A 162 17.31 11.88 -17.31
C ASN A 162 17.25 12.23 -15.82
N LYS A 163 18.37 12.09 -15.11
CA LYS A 163 18.43 12.30 -13.67
C LYS A 163 18.35 13.77 -13.25
N GLU A 164 18.74 14.68 -14.13
CA GLU A 164 18.76 16.11 -13.85
C GLU A 164 17.43 16.77 -14.18
N THR A 165 16.87 16.47 -15.36
CA THR A 165 15.62 17.10 -15.85
C THR A 165 14.36 16.32 -15.54
N GLY A 166 14.47 15.01 -15.23
CA GLY A 166 13.33 14.12 -15.02
C GLY A 166 12.61 13.68 -16.30
N HIS A 167 12.98 14.24 -17.47
CA HIS A 167 12.37 13.90 -18.74
C HIS A 167 12.78 12.52 -19.25
N LEU A 168 11.98 11.97 -20.16
CA LEU A 168 12.31 10.73 -20.84
C LEU A 168 13.22 11.02 -22.03
N GLU A 169 14.30 10.26 -22.12
CA GLU A 169 15.23 10.24 -23.26
C GLU A 169 15.20 8.85 -23.90
N VAL A 170 15.45 8.79 -25.20
CA VAL A 170 15.48 7.53 -25.95
C VAL A 170 16.71 6.71 -25.50
N GLU A 171 16.49 5.47 -25.12
CA GLU A 171 17.55 4.49 -24.87
C GLU A 171 17.80 3.70 -26.17
N PRO A 172 18.93 3.91 -26.86
CA PRO A 172 19.10 3.46 -28.25
C PRO A 172 18.92 1.95 -28.44
N ILE A 173 19.49 1.13 -27.55
CA ILE A 173 19.43 -0.33 -27.65
C ILE A 173 17.99 -0.84 -27.49
N GLU A 174 17.28 -0.34 -26.49
CA GLU A 174 15.89 -0.72 -26.24
C GLU A 174 14.95 -0.16 -27.32
N ALA A 175 15.24 1.04 -27.85
CA ALA A 175 14.43 1.66 -28.88
C ALA A 175 14.44 0.88 -30.21
N GLU A 176 15.57 0.28 -30.60
CA GLU A 176 15.63 -0.59 -31.77
C GLU A 176 14.75 -1.83 -31.59
N VAL A 177 14.77 -2.44 -30.40
CA VAL A 177 13.88 -3.58 -30.10
C VAL A 177 12.40 -3.16 -30.14
N VAL A 178 12.07 -1.97 -29.66
CA VAL A 178 10.70 -1.43 -29.77
C VAL A 178 10.28 -1.31 -31.22
N LYS A 179 11.11 -0.74 -32.08
CA LYS A 179 10.84 -0.63 -33.53
C LYS A 179 10.62 -1.98 -34.17
N GLU A 180 11.47 -2.97 -33.88
CA GLU A 180 11.32 -4.34 -34.36
C GLU A 180 9.97 -4.96 -33.95
N ILE A 181 9.54 -4.76 -32.68
CA ILE A 181 8.24 -5.23 -32.19
C ILE A 181 7.08 -4.61 -33.00
N PHE A 182 7.14 -3.30 -33.30
CA PHE A 182 6.11 -2.62 -34.10
C PHE A 182 6.10 -3.12 -35.54
N GLU A 183 7.26 -3.33 -36.18
CA GLU A 183 7.34 -3.87 -37.54
C GLU A 183 6.81 -5.31 -37.62
N LEU A 184 7.14 -6.17 -36.66
CA LEU A 184 6.59 -7.53 -36.59
C LEU A 184 5.06 -7.52 -36.42
N CYS A 185 4.54 -6.60 -35.62
CA CYS A 185 3.10 -6.42 -35.46
C CYS A 185 2.43 -5.98 -36.77
N LYS A 186 3.03 -5.04 -37.50
CA LYS A 186 2.57 -4.58 -38.81
C LYS A 186 2.56 -5.70 -39.85
N GLN A 187 3.47 -6.67 -39.75
CA GLN A 187 3.51 -7.87 -40.57
C GLN A 187 2.43 -8.91 -40.18
N GLY A 188 1.58 -8.64 -39.21
CA GLY A 188 0.48 -9.49 -38.80
C GLY A 188 0.83 -10.53 -37.71
N ASN A 189 2.02 -10.43 -37.10
CA ASN A 189 2.39 -11.35 -36.01
C ASN A 189 1.58 -11.08 -34.74
N SER A 190 1.15 -12.13 -34.07
CA SER A 190 0.49 -12.01 -32.75
C SER A 190 1.49 -11.64 -31.66
N THR A 191 1.01 -11.07 -30.55
CA THR A 191 1.87 -10.73 -29.39
C THR A 191 2.62 -11.95 -28.82
N ARG A 192 2.03 -13.13 -28.94
CA ARG A 192 2.68 -14.41 -28.54
C ARG A 192 3.81 -14.78 -29.49
N SER A 193 3.58 -14.68 -30.81
CA SER A 193 4.59 -14.92 -31.83
C SER A 193 5.76 -13.95 -31.70
N ILE A 194 5.47 -12.66 -31.56
CA ILE A 194 6.50 -11.62 -31.36
C ILE A 194 7.33 -11.91 -30.10
N ALA A 195 6.70 -12.27 -28.98
CA ALA A 195 7.41 -12.59 -27.75
C ALA A 195 8.35 -13.82 -27.92
N THR A 196 7.97 -14.79 -28.72
CA THR A 196 8.82 -15.96 -29.07
C THR A 196 10.00 -15.50 -29.92
N ILE A 197 9.77 -14.73 -30.99
CA ILE A 197 10.82 -14.18 -31.86
C ILE A 197 11.83 -13.37 -31.04
N MET A 198 11.36 -12.45 -30.19
CA MET A 198 12.22 -11.63 -29.32
C MET A 198 13.08 -12.48 -28.37
N LYS A 199 12.50 -13.57 -27.85
CA LYS A 199 13.22 -14.52 -27.00
C LYS A 199 14.29 -15.29 -27.79
N ASP A 200 13.94 -15.79 -28.97
CA ASP A 200 14.82 -16.60 -29.78
C ASP A 200 15.99 -15.80 -30.38
N ASN A 201 15.72 -14.54 -30.71
CA ASN A 201 16.75 -13.54 -31.15
C ASN A 201 17.59 -13.00 -29.97
N ASN A 202 17.37 -13.44 -28.73
CA ASN A 202 17.99 -12.86 -27.53
C ASN A 202 17.90 -11.32 -27.48
N ALA A 203 16.75 -10.75 -27.92
CA ALA A 203 16.52 -9.33 -27.92
C ALA A 203 16.76 -8.75 -26.50
N TYR A 204 17.45 -7.62 -26.45
CA TYR A 204 17.91 -7.02 -25.21
C TYR A 204 16.76 -6.77 -24.23
N LEU A 205 16.96 -7.14 -22.99
CA LEU A 205 16.01 -6.92 -21.90
C LEU A 205 16.73 -6.79 -20.56
N LYS A 206 16.65 -5.62 -19.90
CA LYS A 206 17.30 -5.36 -18.60
C LYS A 206 16.92 -6.37 -17.53
N GLN A 207 15.67 -6.78 -17.48
CA GLN A 207 15.16 -7.70 -16.45
C GLN A 207 13.99 -8.53 -16.94
N GLY A 208 13.94 -9.80 -16.51
CA GLY A 208 12.82 -10.71 -16.75
C GLY A 208 12.93 -11.47 -18.06
N LYS A 209 11.77 -11.85 -18.64
CA LYS A 209 11.67 -12.65 -19.88
C LYS A 209 10.71 -11.98 -20.85
N TRP A 210 10.89 -12.20 -22.14
CA TRP A 210 9.91 -11.84 -23.15
C TRP A 210 8.65 -12.67 -22.97
N LYS A 211 7.51 -12.00 -22.85
CA LYS A 211 6.17 -12.61 -22.69
C LYS A 211 5.16 -11.79 -23.51
N SER A 212 4.07 -12.43 -23.92
CA SER A 212 2.97 -11.81 -24.66
C SER A 212 2.46 -10.51 -23.99
N ASP A 213 2.28 -10.52 -22.66
CA ASP A 213 1.82 -9.34 -21.91
C ASP A 213 2.78 -8.15 -22.00
N ARG A 214 4.08 -8.42 -22.09
CA ARG A 214 5.07 -7.35 -22.25
C ARG A 214 5.01 -6.72 -23.62
N VAL A 215 4.92 -7.55 -24.65
CA VAL A 215 4.73 -7.11 -26.04
C VAL A 215 3.43 -6.30 -26.17
N TYR A 216 2.33 -6.81 -25.61
CA TYR A 216 1.06 -6.08 -25.58
C TYR A 216 1.18 -4.71 -24.90
N LYS A 217 1.86 -4.62 -23.76
CA LYS A 217 2.09 -3.35 -23.04
C LYS A 217 2.92 -2.36 -23.86
N ILE A 218 3.87 -2.83 -24.65
CA ILE A 218 4.64 -1.98 -25.57
C ILE A 218 3.73 -1.47 -26.69
N LEU A 219 3.05 -2.38 -27.40
CA LEU A 219 2.21 -2.01 -28.54
C LEU A 219 0.99 -1.13 -28.18
N SER A 220 0.49 -1.23 -26.94
CA SER A 220 -0.67 -0.47 -26.44
C SER A 220 -0.32 0.83 -25.74
N ASN A 221 0.96 1.19 -25.61
CA ASN A 221 1.36 2.39 -24.89
C ASN A 221 1.47 3.58 -25.86
N SER A 222 0.61 4.57 -25.66
CA SER A 222 0.54 5.80 -26.46
C SER A 222 1.83 6.64 -26.46
N ILE A 223 2.75 6.39 -25.52
CA ILE A 223 4.01 7.13 -25.44
C ILE A 223 4.90 6.94 -26.68
N TYR A 224 4.82 5.78 -27.35
CA TYR A 224 5.58 5.49 -28.55
C TYR A 224 5.09 6.25 -29.78
N ILE A 225 3.90 6.85 -29.71
CA ILE A 225 3.37 7.77 -30.73
C ILE A 225 3.43 9.23 -30.27
N GLY A 226 4.21 9.51 -29.21
CA GLY A 226 4.42 10.86 -28.68
C GLY A 226 3.26 11.40 -27.84
N VAL A 227 2.38 10.53 -27.33
CA VAL A 227 1.24 10.92 -26.50
C VAL A 227 1.45 10.40 -25.09
N PHE A 228 1.57 11.31 -24.13
CA PHE A 228 1.61 10.98 -22.72
C PHE A 228 0.21 11.10 -22.11
N GLU A 229 -0.33 9.98 -21.63
CA GLU A 229 -1.66 9.90 -21.01
C GLU A 229 -1.51 9.77 -19.49
N TYR A 230 -2.12 10.69 -18.75
CA TYR A 230 -2.18 10.65 -17.30
C TYR A 230 -3.63 10.72 -16.82
N GLY A 231 -4.03 9.86 -15.88
CA GLY A 231 -5.35 9.91 -15.24
C GLY A 231 -6.50 9.21 -15.99
N ILE A 232 -6.29 8.68 -17.19
CA ILE A 232 -7.34 8.08 -18.05
C ILE A 232 -8.01 6.84 -17.41
N ARG A 233 -7.35 6.15 -16.49
CA ARG A 233 -7.87 4.93 -15.86
C ARG A 233 -8.95 5.17 -14.81
N ASN A 234 -9.16 6.40 -14.34
CA ASN A 234 -10.19 6.74 -13.35
C ASN A 234 -11.48 7.22 -14.01
N LYS A 235 -12.13 6.38 -14.80
CA LYS A 235 -13.44 6.65 -15.42
C LYS A 235 -14.56 7.03 -14.44
N SER A 236 -14.39 6.81 -13.14
CA SER A 236 -15.42 7.04 -12.11
C SER A 236 -15.56 8.49 -11.62
N TYR A 237 -14.68 9.42 -12.01
CA TYR A 237 -14.68 10.76 -11.43
C TYR A 237 -14.62 11.93 -12.43
N GLY A 238 -14.88 11.69 -13.72
CA GLY A 238 -15.01 12.80 -14.69
C GLY A 238 -13.81 13.77 -14.74
N ILE A 239 -12.59 13.28 -14.56
CA ILE A 239 -11.38 14.08 -14.66
C ILE A 239 -11.09 14.32 -16.15
N PRO A 240 -10.92 15.57 -16.60
CA PRO A 240 -10.59 15.87 -18.00
C PRO A 240 -9.32 15.13 -18.40
N ASP A 241 -9.36 14.49 -19.56
CA ASP A 241 -8.23 13.79 -20.14
C ASP A 241 -7.13 14.79 -20.49
N THR A 242 -6.11 14.88 -19.66
CA THR A 242 -4.90 15.65 -20.00
C THR A 242 -4.02 14.77 -20.90
N VAL A 243 -4.35 14.74 -22.18
CA VAL A 243 -3.50 14.15 -23.22
C VAL A 243 -2.49 15.20 -23.65
N GLN A 244 -1.24 15.02 -23.28
CA GLN A 244 -0.15 15.87 -23.78
C GLN A 244 0.63 15.13 -24.86
N ARG A 245 0.71 15.74 -26.06
CA ARG A 245 1.63 15.28 -27.12
C ARG A 245 3.06 15.67 -26.73
N LEU A 246 3.98 14.72 -26.73
CA LEU A 246 5.41 14.93 -26.56
C LEU A 246 6.07 15.30 -27.89
#